data_93fd00a6f27744479af60667aff87b25
#
_entry.id   93fd00a6f27744479af60667aff87b25
#
_cell.length_a   1.000
_cell.length_b   1.000
_cell.length_c   1.000
_cell.angle_alpha   90.00
_cell.angle_beta   90.00
_cell.angle_gamma   90.00
#
_symmetry.space_group_name_H-M   'P 1'
#
loop_
_entity.id
_entity.type
_entity.pdbx_description
1 polymer ?
#
loop_
_entity_poly.entity_id
_entity_poly.type
_entity_poly.pdbx_seq_one_letter_code
_entity_poly.pdbx_strand_id
1 'polypeptide(L)'
;MAVHDFNSQRVFVEAGLAAGGRIDATREQANYLLNVLRLRGGDRILVFNGRDGEWLCTLETSGKRDLALVPAEQTREQTPPGAIRYLFAPLKRARLDYMVQKAVEMGVGRLSPVMTRHTVAERVNLDRMRANAIEAAEQCGILSLPEIDEPLALEKALAAWDAQVPLILCDEAAEVANPVAALERRLGPPDAGAPPREVGLLVGPEGGWSEGEMAAFDAAGCRRVRLGPRVLRTETAGLAAVAALQARWGDY
;
A
#
# COMPACT_ATOMS: atom_id res chain seq x y z
N MET A 1 19.32 2.86 -15.74
CA MET A 1 18.59 2.70 -14.46
C MET A 1 19.03 3.84 -13.55
N ALA A 2 18.10 4.70 -13.13
CA ALA A 2 18.41 5.67 -12.10
C ALA A 2 18.76 4.90 -10.82
N VAL A 3 19.95 5.13 -10.28
CA VAL A 3 20.35 4.54 -9.00
C VAL A 3 19.50 5.23 -7.94
N HIS A 4 18.58 4.49 -7.32
CA HIS A 4 17.83 5.01 -6.19
C HIS A 4 18.79 5.33 -5.06
N ASP A 5 18.74 6.55 -4.57
CA ASP A 5 19.48 6.93 -3.36
C ASP A 5 18.72 6.43 -2.12
N PHE A 6 19.13 5.26 -1.62
CA PHE A 6 18.57 4.67 -0.39
C PHE A 6 19.22 5.20 0.88
N ASN A 7 20.30 5.98 0.79
CA ASN A 7 21.02 6.50 1.94
C ASN A 7 20.51 7.88 2.39
N SER A 8 19.93 8.65 1.46
CA SER A 8 19.39 9.97 1.79
C SER A 8 18.04 9.86 2.51
N GLN A 9 17.85 10.74 3.48
CA GLN A 9 16.56 10.86 4.17
C GLN A 9 15.48 11.31 3.21
N ARG A 10 14.29 10.75 3.35
CA ARG A 10 13.14 11.04 2.51
C ARG A 10 11.95 11.43 3.38
N VAL A 11 11.21 12.46 2.95
CA VAL A 11 10.05 12.98 3.68
C VAL A 11 8.89 13.23 2.72
N PHE A 12 7.70 12.81 3.14
CA PHE A 12 6.45 13.12 2.45
C PHE A 12 5.94 14.51 2.82
N VAL A 13 5.41 15.25 1.86
CA VAL A 13 4.73 16.54 2.06
C VAL A 13 3.39 16.57 1.32
N GLU A 14 2.42 17.33 1.85
CA GLU A 14 1.14 17.54 1.16
C GLU A 14 1.21 18.60 0.05
N ALA A 15 2.16 19.53 0.18
CA ALA A 15 2.31 20.65 -0.73
C ALA A 15 2.77 20.21 -2.13
N GLY A 16 2.47 21.03 -3.14
CA GLY A 16 2.99 20.85 -4.51
C GLY A 16 4.51 21.04 -4.57
N LEU A 17 5.16 20.26 -5.39
CA LEU A 17 6.61 20.29 -5.62
C LEU A 17 6.91 20.89 -6.99
N ALA A 18 7.67 21.99 -6.99
CA ALA A 18 8.17 22.63 -8.21
C ALA A 18 9.50 23.34 -7.90
N ALA A 19 10.39 23.41 -8.88
CA ALA A 19 11.69 24.05 -8.73
C ALA A 19 11.58 25.50 -8.22
N GLY A 20 12.34 25.83 -7.18
CA GLY A 20 12.34 27.15 -6.54
C GLY A 20 11.11 27.46 -5.68
N GLY A 21 10.18 26.51 -5.56
CA GLY A 21 9.06 26.59 -4.61
C GLY A 21 9.56 26.65 -3.17
N ARG A 22 8.67 27.02 -2.24
CA ARG A 22 8.97 27.01 -0.81
C ARG A 22 7.86 26.26 -0.08
N ILE A 23 8.23 25.28 0.73
CA ILE A 23 7.31 24.45 1.50
C ILE A 23 7.65 24.61 2.97
N ASP A 24 6.76 25.19 3.74
CA ASP A 24 6.94 25.26 5.19
C ASP A 24 6.69 23.88 5.81
N ALA A 25 7.71 23.37 6.50
CA ALA A 25 7.62 22.07 7.17
C ALA A 25 6.63 22.15 8.34
N THR A 26 5.88 21.08 8.56
CA THR A 26 5.06 20.98 9.77
C THR A 26 5.94 20.98 11.01
N ARG A 27 5.37 21.29 12.17
CA ARG A 27 6.09 21.27 13.44
C ARG A 27 6.71 19.90 13.73
N GLU A 28 6.04 18.83 13.34
CA GLU A 28 6.50 17.45 13.51
C GLU A 28 7.67 17.14 12.58
N GLN A 29 7.56 17.53 11.31
CA GLN A 29 8.64 17.41 10.33
C GLN A 29 9.87 18.22 10.74
N ALA A 30 9.69 19.47 11.16
CA ALA A 30 10.79 20.30 11.63
C ALA A 30 11.48 19.68 12.86
N ASN A 31 10.70 19.17 13.82
CA ASN A 31 11.28 18.47 14.98
C ASN A 31 12.04 17.21 14.57
N TYR A 32 11.49 16.41 13.66
CA TYR A 32 12.15 15.19 13.18
C TYR A 32 13.46 15.52 12.47
N LEU A 33 13.43 16.45 11.51
CA LEU A 33 14.60 16.80 10.70
C LEU A 33 15.71 17.49 11.52
N LEU A 34 15.35 18.48 12.36
CA LEU A 34 16.34 19.28 13.09
C LEU A 34 16.83 18.61 14.38
N ASN A 35 15.93 17.95 15.13
CA ASN A 35 16.27 17.45 16.48
C ASN A 35 16.59 15.95 16.48
N VAL A 36 15.88 15.13 15.70
CA VAL A 36 16.13 13.67 15.65
C VAL A 36 17.25 13.38 14.66
N LEU A 37 17.14 13.84 13.41
CA LEU A 37 18.15 13.64 12.37
C LEU A 37 19.33 14.63 12.48
N ARG A 38 19.17 15.71 13.26
CA ARG A 38 20.19 16.73 13.50
C ARG A 38 20.66 17.45 12.25
N LEU A 39 19.79 17.57 11.26
CA LEU A 39 20.06 18.33 10.04
C LEU A 39 20.06 19.84 10.32
N ARG A 40 20.69 20.60 9.44
CA ARG A 40 20.87 22.06 9.56
C ARG A 40 20.42 22.76 8.29
N GLY A 41 20.26 24.08 8.37
CA GLY A 41 20.09 24.91 7.19
C GLY A 41 21.23 24.69 6.20
N GLY A 42 20.90 24.50 4.92
CA GLY A 42 21.81 24.13 3.85
C GLY A 42 21.96 22.62 3.60
N ASP A 43 21.55 21.75 4.54
CA ASP A 43 21.51 20.32 4.28
C ASP A 43 20.42 19.98 3.24
N ARG A 44 20.55 18.82 2.61
CA ARG A 44 19.65 18.39 1.53
C ARG A 44 18.96 17.09 1.90
N ILE A 45 17.68 16.98 1.55
CA ILE A 45 16.86 15.76 1.71
C ILE A 45 16.03 15.51 0.45
N LEU A 46 15.58 14.27 0.30
CA LEU A 46 14.60 13.90 -0.72
C LEU A 46 13.19 14.16 -0.20
N VAL A 47 12.34 14.72 -1.06
CA VAL A 47 10.93 15.05 -0.74
C VAL A 47 10.03 14.56 -1.84
N PHE A 48 8.88 13.99 -1.49
CA PHE A 48 7.86 13.56 -2.45
C PHE A 48 6.45 13.84 -1.90
N ASN A 49 5.45 13.82 -2.78
CA ASN A 49 4.06 14.11 -2.39
C ASN A 49 3.02 13.19 -3.02
N GLY A 50 3.44 12.12 -3.68
CA GLY A 50 2.55 11.15 -4.33
C GLY A 50 2.05 11.54 -5.73
N ARG A 51 2.48 12.69 -6.28
CA ARG A 51 2.00 13.18 -7.59
C ARG A 51 3.04 13.92 -8.45
N ASP A 52 4.01 14.59 -7.82
CA ASP A 52 4.98 15.43 -8.52
C ASP A 52 6.38 14.80 -8.61
N GLY A 53 6.49 13.49 -8.29
CA GLY A 53 7.76 12.76 -8.26
C GLY A 53 8.58 13.04 -6.99
N GLU A 54 9.87 12.74 -7.06
CA GLU A 54 10.83 12.97 -5.97
C GLU A 54 11.73 14.13 -6.29
N TRP A 55 11.93 14.99 -5.30
CA TRP A 55 12.73 16.21 -5.43
C TRP A 55 13.81 16.29 -4.37
N LEU A 56 15.01 16.69 -4.77
CA LEU A 56 16.06 17.07 -3.86
C LEU A 56 15.81 18.49 -3.36
N CYS A 57 15.54 18.62 -2.06
CA CYS A 57 15.23 19.89 -1.42
C CYS A 57 16.37 20.35 -0.50
N THR A 58 16.63 21.66 -0.49
CA THR A 58 17.53 22.27 0.49
C THR A 58 16.73 22.74 1.69
N LEU A 59 17.25 22.53 2.88
CA LEU A 59 16.67 23.01 4.14
C LEU A 59 17.00 24.48 4.35
N GLU A 60 16.00 25.30 4.58
CA GLU A 60 16.15 26.69 4.99
C GLU A 60 15.58 26.91 6.38
N THR A 61 16.38 27.47 7.27
CA THR A 61 15.96 27.77 8.65
C THR A 61 15.91 29.29 8.86
N SER A 62 14.77 29.82 9.31
CA SER A 62 14.59 31.23 9.66
C SER A 62 14.53 31.47 11.17
N GLY A 63 14.94 30.51 11.98
CA GLY A 63 14.91 30.55 13.43
C GLY A 63 15.09 29.15 14.03
N LYS A 64 14.87 29.01 15.33
CA LYS A 64 15.05 27.72 16.02
C LYS A 64 13.99 26.66 15.69
N ARG A 65 12.86 27.05 15.08
CA ARG A 65 11.71 26.15 14.85
C ARG A 65 11.10 26.28 13.45
N ASP A 66 11.52 27.28 12.68
CA ASP A 66 10.95 27.51 11.37
C ASP A 66 11.87 26.85 10.33
N LEU A 67 11.35 25.85 9.65
CA LEU A 67 12.03 25.08 8.63
C LEU A 67 11.21 25.13 7.35
N ALA A 68 11.85 25.49 6.26
CA ALA A 68 11.30 25.36 4.94
C ALA A 68 12.13 24.38 4.09
N LEU A 69 11.46 23.71 3.19
CA LEU A 69 12.03 22.82 2.20
C LEU A 69 11.93 23.53 0.84
N VAL A 70 13.08 23.73 0.19
CA VAL A 70 13.13 24.40 -1.12
C VAL A 70 13.53 23.39 -2.18
N PRO A 71 12.59 22.94 -3.05
CA PRO A 71 12.88 22.00 -4.12
C PRO A 71 13.84 22.63 -5.15
N ALA A 72 14.96 21.94 -5.39
CA ALA A 72 15.99 22.39 -6.32
C ALA A 72 15.97 21.57 -7.62
N GLU A 73 15.87 20.26 -7.54
CA GLU A 73 16.01 19.34 -8.65
C GLU A 73 15.06 18.15 -8.49
N GLN A 74 14.37 17.76 -9.55
CA GLN A 74 13.59 16.54 -9.59
C GLN A 74 14.52 15.35 -9.83
N THR A 75 14.59 14.44 -8.86
CA THR A 75 15.48 13.27 -8.91
C THR A 75 14.82 12.05 -9.56
N ARG A 76 13.49 11.94 -9.45
CA ARG A 76 12.70 10.89 -10.10
C ARG A 76 11.34 11.43 -10.54
N GLU A 77 10.86 10.96 -11.68
CA GLU A 77 9.49 11.18 -12.11
C GLU A 77 8.50 10.41 -11.23
N GLN A 78 7.25 10.88 -11.20
CA GLN A 78 6.18 10.19 -10.47
C GLN A 78 5.93 8.81 -11.08
N THR A 79 5.87 7.80 -10.23
CA THR A 79 5.44 6.45 -10.62
C THR A 79 3.93 6.29 -10.41
N PRO A 80 3.24 5.54 -11.28
CA PRO A 80 1.83 5.25 -11.06
C PRO A 80 1.62 4.42 -9.78
N PRO A 81 0.43 4.46 -9.17
CA PRO A 81 0.09 3.56 -8.07
C PRO A 81 0.11 2.10 -8.52
N GLY A 82 0.36 1.19 -7.60
CA GLY A 82 0.32 -0.25 -7.85
C GLY A 82 -1.06 -0.72 -8.33
N ALA A 83 -1.08 -1.82 -9.08
CA ALA A 83 -2.30 -2.37 -9.67
C ALA A 83 -3.10 -3.29 -8.74
N ILE A 84 -2.60 -3.59 -7.54
CA ILE A 84 -3.27 -4.46 -6.58
C ILE A 84 -4.18 -3.64 -5.67
N ARG A 85 -5.48 -3.96 -5.68
CA ARG A 85 -6.44 -3.51 -4.68
C ARG A 85 -6.61 -4.58 -3.60
N TYR A 86 -6.12 -4.28 -2.40
CA TYR A 86 -6.11 -5.23 -1.28
C TYR A 86 -7.32 -4.99 -0.37
N LEU A 87 -8.32 -5.88 -0.45
CA LEU A 87 -9.46 -5.95 0.45
C LEU A 87 -9.11 -6.88 1.61
N PHE A 88 -9.33 -6.44 2.82
CA PHE A 88 -8.98 -7.23 4.00
C PHE A 88 -9.97 -7.01 5.15
N ALA A 89 -10.22 -8.07 5.91
CA ALA A 89 -10.90 -7.94 7.19
C ALA A 89 -9.96 -7.21 8.18
N PRO A 90 -10.40 -6.09 8.80
CA PRO A 90 -9.55 -5.32 9.69
C PRO A 90 -9.01 -6.14 10.87
N LEU A 91 -7.70 -6.03 11.08
CA LEU A 91 -6.97 -6.68 12.16
C LEU A 91 -6.87 -5.78 13.40
N LYS A 92 -6.49 -6.35 14.54
CA LYS A 92 -6.20 -5.56 15.75
C LYS A 92 -4.88 -4.78 15.59
N ARG A 93 -4.95 -3.50 15.95
CA ARG A 93 -3.88 -2.48 15.98
C ARG A 93 -2.52 -2.89 15.39
N ALA A 94 -1.62 -3.48 16.17
CA ALA A 94 -0.25 -3.76 15.76
C ALA A 94 -0.12 -4.66 14.52
N ARG A 95 -1.07 -5.61 14.32
CA ARG A 95 -1.08 -6.42 13.10
C ARG A 95 -1.57 -5.64 11.89
N LEU A 96 -2.55 -4.75 12.09
CA LEU A 96 -3.03 -3.87 11.03
C LEU A 96 -1.92 -2.90 10.61
N ASP A 97 -1.22 -2.29 11.55
CA ASP A 97 -0.10 -1.39 11.27
C ASP A 97 0.99 -2.11 10.44
N TYR A 98 1.40 -3.30 10.89
CA TYR A 98 2.37 -4.13 10.19
C TYR A 98 1.89 -4.50 8.78
N MET A 99 0.65 -4.94 8.64
CA MET A 99 0.08 -5.32 7.34
C MET A 99 0.05 -4.13 6.37
N VAL A 100 -0.38 -2.94 6.84
CA VAL A 100 -0.42 -1.73 6.02
C VAL A 100 0.98 -1.36 5.53
N GLN A 101 1.97 -1.29 6.44
CA GLN A 101 3.35 -1.01 6.07
C GLN A 101 3.87 -1.98 5.01
N LYS A 102 3.72 -3.28 5.24
CA LYS A 102 4.22 -4.30 4.30
C LYS A 102 3.45 -4.34 2.98
N ALA A 103 2.15 -4.06 2.99
CA ALA A 103 1.38 -3.95 1.75
C ALA A 103 1.87 -2.79 0.88
N VAL A 104 2.20 -1.66 1.49
CA VAL A 104 2.79 -0.50 0.79
C VAL A 104 4.18 -0.84 0.25
N GLU A 105 5.05 -1.41 1.07
CA GLU A 105 6.40 -1.85 0.66
C GLU A 105 6.36 -2.79 -0.53
N MET A 106 5.29 -3.57 -0.66
CA MET A 106 5.09 -4.54 -1.74
C MET A 106 4.26 -3.98 -2.91
N GLY A 107 4.06 -2.66 -2.98
CA GLY A 107 3.46 -2.01 -4.14
C GLY A 107 1.94 -2.15 -4.25
N VAL A 108 1.21 -2.34 -3.14
CA VAL A 108 -0.26 -2.29 -3.16
C VAL A 108 -0.72 -0.86 -3.43
N GLY A 109 -1.57 -0.67 -4.45
CA GLY A 109 -2.05 0.64 -4.86
C GLY A 109 -3.34 1.10 -4.15
N ARG A 110 -4.09 0.18 -3.53
CA ARG A 110 -5.31 0.51 -2.80
C ARG A 110 -5.56 -0.43 -1.63
N LEU A 111 -5.91 0.12 -0.47
CA LEU A 111 -6.22 -0.58 0.77
C LEU A 111 -7.69 -0.41 1.10
N SER A 112 -8.45 -1.50 1.10
CA SER A 112 -9.91 -1.48 1.27
C SER A 112 -10.32 -2.33 2.48
N PRO A 113 -10.51 -1.74 3.67
CA PRO A 113 -11.01 -2.47 4.83
C PRO A 113 -12.45 -2.96 4.57
N VAL A 114 -12.71 -4.28 4.73
CA VAL A 114 -14.05 -4.85 4.56
C VAL A 114 -14.52 -5.50 5.86
N MET A 115 -15.69 -5.09 6.33
CA MET A 115 -16.30 -5.62 7.54
C MET A 115 -17.06 -6.89 7.21
N THR A 116 -16.61 -8.00 7.78
CA THR A 116 -17.17 -9.35 7.61
C THR A 116 -17.88 -9.79 8.89
N ARG A 117 -18.61 -10.89 8.84
CA ARG A 117 -19.31 -11.42 10.02
C ARG A 117 -18.36 -11.73 11.20
N HIS A 118 -17.17 -12.20 10.91
CA HIS A 118 -16.19 -12.59 11.94
C HIS A 118 -15.06 -11.57 12.13
N THR A 119 -15.22 -10.36 11.60
CA THR A 119 -14.27 -9.26 11.87
C THR A 119 -14.30 -8.90 13.35
N VAL A 120 -13.12 -8.95 13.98
CA VAL A 120 -12.99 -8.67 15.43
C VAL A 120 -12.75 -7.18 15.71
N ALA A 121 -12.21 -6.45 14.75
CA ALA A 121 -11.94 -5.01 14.91
C ALA A 121 -13.21 -4.20 14.70
N GLU A 122 -13.66 -3.49 15.74
CA GLU A 122 -14.88 -2.67 15.69
C GLU A 122 -14.69 -1.37 14.92
N ARG A 123 -13.46 -0.85 14.88
CA ARG A 123 -13.13 0.44 14.24
C ARG A 123 -11.77 0.36 13.54
N VAL A 124 -11.69 1.05 12.42
CA VAL A 124 -10.45 1.27 11.67
C VAL A 124 -10.06 2.74 11.82
N ASN A 125 -8.81 3.00 12.21
CA ASN A 125 -8.27 4.35 12.26
C ASN A 125 -7.55 4.64 10.94
N LEU A 126 -8.21 5.34 10.03
CA LEU A 126 -7.69 5.65 8.69
C LEU A 126 -6.50 6.61 8.75
N ASP A 127 -6.49 7.57 9.67
CA ASP A 127 -5.35 8.49 9.83
C ASP A 127 -4.09 7.71 10.22
N ARG A 128 -4.23 6.70 11.09
CA ARG A 128 -3.12 5.83 11.46
C ARG A 128 -2.67 4.94 10.29
N MET A 129 -3.60 4.42 9.49
CA MET A 129 -3.25 3.67 8.28
C MET A 129 -2.49 4.56 7.29
N ARG A 130 -2.95 5.80 7.10
CA ARG A 130 -2.27 6.79 6.25
C ARG A 130 -0.87 7.11 6.76
N ALA A 131 -0.70 7.33 8.06
CA ALA A 131 0.61 7.57 8.67
C ALA A 131 1.57 6.38 8.46
N ASN A 132 1.10 5.14 8.67
CA ASN A 132 1.89 3.93 8.41
C ASN A 132 2.24 3.76 6.92
N ALA A 133 1.34 4.13 6.02
CA ALA A 133 1.59 4.09 4.58
C ALA A 133 2.66 5.11 4.16
N ILE A 134 2.61 6.32 4.72
CA ILE A 134 3.61 7.37 4.48
C ILE A 134 4.97 6.91 5.01
N GLU A 135 5.04 6.42 6.24
CA GLU A 135 6.29 5.92 6.85
C GLU A 135 6.93 4.81 6.00
N ALA A 136 6.12 3.84 5.54
CA ALA A 136 6.61 2.77 4.68
C ALA A 136 7.13 3.32 3.33
N ALA A 137 6.42 4.26 2.72
CA ALA A 137 6.83 4.88 1.46
C ALA A 137 8.13 5.68 1.61
N GLU A 138 8.29 6.44 2.71
CA GLU A 138 9.53 7.17 3.04
C GLU A 138 10.72 6.22 3.16
N GLN A 139 10.57 5.10 3.87
CA GLN A 139 11.64 4.13 4.10
C GLN A 139 12.02 3.34 2.84
N CYS A 140 11.04 2.99 2.02
CA CYS A 140 11.26 2.12 0.86
C CYS A 140 11.40 2.88 -0.47
N GLY A 141 11.37 4.21 -0.45
CA GLY A 141 11.54 5.03 -1.66
C GLY A 141 10.38 4.90 -2.65
N ILE A 142 9.18 4.63 -2.16
CA ILE A 142 7.96 4.54 -2.95
C ILE A 142 7.40 5.95 -3.11
N LEU A 143 7.06 6.35 -4.35
CA LEU A 143 6.58 7.70 -4.64
C LEU A 143 5.05 7.79 -4.67
N SER A 144 4.35 6.68 -4.93
CA SER A 144 2.89 6.61 -4.95
C SER A 144 2.36 6.05 -3.63
N LEU A 145 1.53 6.81 -2.92
CA LEU A 145 0.83 6.29 -1.76
C LEU A 145 -0.42 5.51 -2.20
N PRO A 146 -0.76 4.41 -1.51
CA PRO A 146 -2.01 3.72 -1.79
C PRO A 146 -3.21 4.59 -1.43
N GLU A 147 -4.28 4.47 -2.20
CA GLU A 147 -5.58 4.94 -1.76
C GLU A 147 -6.05 4.11 -0.56
N ILE A 148 -6.68 4.76 0.42
CA ILE A 148 -7.22 4.10 1.60
C ILE A 148 -8.72 4.36 1.66
N ASP A 149 -9.50 3.30 1.48
CA ASP A 149 -10.96 3.38 1.49
C ASP A 149 -11.52 3.45 2.91
N GLU A 150 -12.71 4.06 3.04
CA GLU A 150 -13.53 3.91 4.23
C GLU A 150 -13.95 2.43 4.40
N PRO A 151 -14.03 1.94 5.65
CA PRO A 151 -14.50 0.59 5.93
C PRO A 151 -15.91 0.37 5.39
N LEU A 152 -16.09 -0.71 4.64
CA LEU A 152 -17.36 -1.04 4.00
C LEU A 152 -17.80 -2.46 4.38
N ALA A 153 -19.10 -2.70 4.54
CA ALA A 153 -19.62 -4.06 4.69
C ALA A 153 -19.27 -4.90 3.46
N LEU A 154 -18.91 -6.16 3.65
CA LEU A 154 -18.47 -7.06 2.57
C LEU A 154 -19.46 -7.10 1.42
N GLU A 155 -20.75 -7.23 1.72
CA GLU A 155 -21.81 -7.32 0.69
C GLU A 155 -21.86 -6.06 -0.17
N LYS A 156 -21.66 -4.88 0.45
CA LYS A 156 -21.61 -3.61 -0.28
C LYS A 156 -20.35 -3.49 -1.13
N ALA A 157 -19.21 -3.97 -0.62
CA ALA A 157 -17.95 -3.98 -1.36
C ALA A 157 -18.05 -4.89 -2.59
N LEU A 158 -18.65 -6.07 -2.45
CA LEU A 158 -18.87 -7.00 -3.57
C LEU A 158 -19.89 -6.45 -4.58
N ALA A 159 -20.97 -5.82 -4.12
CA ALA A 159 -21.97 -5.23 -5.00
C ALA A 159 -21.44 -4.04 -5.82
N ALA A 160 -20.46 -3.31 -5.28
CA ALA A 160 -19.79 -2.20 -5.95
C ALA A 160 -18.53 -2.62 -6.73
N TRP A 161 -18.18 -3.91 -6.73
CA TRP A 161 -16.99 -4.40 -7.41
C TRP A 161 -17.16 -4.38 -8.92
N ASP A 162 -16.16 -3.88 -9.64
CA ASP A 162 -16.15 -3.96 -11.10
C ASP A 162 -15.91 -5.41 -11.54
N ALA A 163 -16.91 -6.02 -12.18
CA ALA A 163 -16.85 -7.40 -12.66
C ALA A 163 -15.76 -7.64 -13.73
N GLN A 164 -15.20 -6.58 -14.33
CA GLN A 164 -14.08 -6.69 -15.27
C GLN A 164 -12.75 -6.89 -14.54
N VAL A 165 -12.65 -6.49 -13.27
CA VAL A 165 -11.46 -6.65 -12.45
C VAL A 165 -11.52 -7.99 -11.72
N PRO A 166 -10.57 -8.93 -11.96
CA PRO A 166 -10.54 -10.20 -11.26
C PRO A 166 -10.43 -10.00 -9.75
N LEU A 167 -11.29 -10.67 -8.97
CA LEU A 167 -11.21 -10.69 -7.50
C LEU A 167 -10.73 -12.07 -7.02
N ILE A 168 -9.55 -12.10 -6.43
CA ILE A 168 -8.94 -13.30 -5.84
C ILE A 168 -9.31 -13.37 -4.37
N LEU A 169 -9.91 -14.48 -3.96
CA LEU A 169 -10.21 -14.78 -2.56
C LEU A 169 -9.17 -15.78 -2.01
N CYS A 170 -8.42 -15.39 -1.00
CA CYS A 170 -7.59 -16.31 -0.24
C CYS A 170 -8.49 -17.17 0.65
N ASP A 171 -8.47 -18.49 0.41
CA ASP A 171 -9.36 -19.43 1.07
C ASP A 171 -8.62 -20.74 1.35
N GLU A 172 -8.52 -21.08 2.63
CA GLU A 172 -7.84 -22.32 3.09
C GLU A 172 -8.60 -23.59 2.72
N ALA A 173 -9.90 -23.50 2.40
CA ALA A 173 -10.70 -24.64 1.95
C ALA A 173 -10.62 -24.88 0.44
N ALA A 174 -9.99 -23.98 -0.33
CA ALA A 174 -9.79 -24.19 -1.76
C ALA A 174 -8.81 -25.35 -2.02
N GLU A 175 -8.83 -25.86 -3.26
CA GLU A 175 -7.93 -26.93 -3.68
C GLU A 175 -6.45 -26.55 -3.44
N VAL A 176 -5.69 -27.49 -2.86
CA VAL A 176 -4.25 -27.30 -2.61
C VAL A 176 -3.50 -27.35 -3.94
N ALA A 177 -2.89 -26.24 -4.26
CA ALA A 177 -2.04 -26.11 -5.44
C ALA A 177 -0.82 -25.25 -5.13
N ASN A 178 0.15 -25.20 -6.06
CA ASN A 178 1.15 -24.15 -6.04
C ASN A 178 0.45 -22.80 -6.20
N PRO A 179 0.67 -21.80 -5.30
CA PRO A 179 -0.06 -20.53 -5.34
C PRO A 179 0.07 -19.81 -6.68
N VAL A 180 1.27 -19.77 -7.25
CA VAL A 180 1.53 -19.12 -8.54
C VAL A 180 0.76 -19.82 -9.66
N ALA A 181 0.82 -21.15 -9.73
CA ALA A 181 0.07 -21.91 -10.73
C ALA A 181 -1.45 -21.79 -10.54
N ALA A 182 -1.94 -21.68 -9.30
CA ALA A 182 -3.34 -21.45 -9.02
C ALA A 182 -3.79 -20.06 -9.49
N LEU A 183 -2.98 -19.03 -9.27
CA LEU A 183 -3.22 -17.68 -9.78
C LEU A 183 -3.19 -17.64 -11.30
N GLU A 184 -2.21 -18.29 -11.94
CA GLU A 184 -2.13 -18.36 -13.41
C GLU A 184 -3.37 -19.01 -14.04
N ARG A 185 -3.87 -20.09 -13.47
CA ARG A 185 -5.14 -20.71 -13.94
C ARG A 185 -6.34 -19.75 -13.83
N ARG A 186 -6.31 -18.81 -12.88
CA ARG A 186 -7.41 -17.87 -12.63
C ARG A 186 -7.27 -16.56 -13.39
N LEU A 187 -6.05 -16.07 -13.56
CA LEU A 187 -5.77 -14.77 -14.19
C LEU A 187 -5.33 -14.89 -15.65
N GLY A 188 -4.87 -16.07 -16.06
CA GLY A 188 -4.16 -16.28 -17.33
C GLY A 188 -2.69 -15.87 -17.23
N PRO A 189 -1.89 -16.14 -18.27
CA PRO A 189 -0.50 -15.70 -18.31
C PRO A 189 -0.42 -14.17 -18.37
N PRO A 190 0.65 -13.55 -17.86
CA PRO A 190 0.89 -12.13 -18.07
C PRO A 190 1.18 -11.85 -19.55
N ASP A 191 0.68 -10.74 -20.04
CA ASP A 191 1.01 -10.24 -21.37
C ASP A 191 2.40 -9.60 -21.33
N ALA A 192 3.34 -10.09 -22.13
CA ALA A 192 4.70 -9.58 -22.14
C ALA A 192 4.72 -8.09 -22.57
N GLY A 193 5.24 -7.23 -21.68
CA GLY A 193 5.35 -5.80 -21.91
C GLY A 193 4.06 -4.99 -21.66
N ALA A 194 2.98 -5.63 -21.22
CA ALA A 194 1.80 -4.91 -20.76
C ALA A 194 2.02 -4.29 -19.37
N PRO A 195 1.34 -3.18 -19.04
CA PRO A 195 1.36 -2.66 -17.68
C PRO A 195 0.76 -3.67 -16.69
N PRO A 196 1.11 -3.58 -15.40
CA PRO A 196 0.54 -4.43 -14.38
C PRO A 196 -0.98 -4.44 -14.45
N ARG A 197 -1.56 -5.64 -14.42
CA ARG A 197 -3.00 -5.83 -14.51
C ARG A 197 -3.65 -5.48 -13.17
N GLU A 198 -4.71 -4.68 -13.19
CA GLU A 198 -5.52 -4.45 -12.00
C GLU A 198 -6.13 -5.76 -11.50
N VAL A 199 -5.97 -6.03 -10.20
CA VAL A 199 -6.49 -7.22 -9.55
C VAL A 199 -6.93 -6.90 -8.13
N GLY A 200 -8.09 -7.41 -7.73
CA GLY A 200 -8.52 -7.44 -6.34
C GLY A 200 -7.99 -8.66 -5.63
N LEU A 201 -7.45 -8.45 -4.44
CA LEU A 201 -7.05 -9.49 -3.50
C LEU A 201 -7.89 -9.36 -2.23
N LEU A 202 -8.61 -10.40 -1.83
CA LEU A 202 -9.44 -10.40 -0.64
C LEU A 202 -8.94 -11.45 0.35
N VAL A 203 -8.68 -11.01 1.60
CA VAL A 203 -8.22 -11.86 2.70
C VAL A 203 -9.12 -11.68 3.92
N GLY A 204 -9.59 -12.80 4.43
CA GLY A 204 -10.57 -12.86 5.53
C GLY A 204 -10.01 -12.67 6.93
N PRO A 205 -10.93 -12.67 7.91
CA PRO A 205 -10.58 -12.65 9.32
C PRO A 205 -10.11 -14.03 9.79
N GLU A 206 -9.49 -14.08 10.96
CA GLU A 206 -9.05 -15.33 11.59
C GLU A 206 -10.21 -16.30 11.91
N GLY A 207 -11.45 -15.79 11.99
CA GLY A 207 -12.66 -16.60 12.23
C GLY A 207 -13.24 -17.24 10.96
N GLY A 208 -12.58 -17.06 9.80
CA GLY A 208 -13.05 -17.59 8.52
C GLY A 208 -14.31 -16.89 7.98
N TRP A 209 -14.98 -17.52 7.04
CA TRP A 209 -16.13 -17.02 6.32
C TRP A 209 -17.41 -17.73 6.73
N SER A 210 -18.51 -17.01 6.82
CA SER A 210 -19.85 -17.61 6.98
C SER A 210 -20.35 -18.20 5.67
N GLU A 211 -21.34 -19.11 5.73
CA GLU A 211 -21.98 -19.70 4.54
C GLU A 211 -22.58 -18.61 3.61
N GLY A 212 -23.18 -17.57 4.20
CA GLY A 212 -23.74 -16.45 3.43
C GLY A 212 -22.68 -15.65 2.69
N GLU A 213 -21.51 -15.41 3.31
CA GLU A 213 -20.39 -14.75 2.66
C GLU A 213 -19.81 -15.61 1.54
N MET A 214 -19.69 -16.92 1.76
CA MET A 214 -19.23 -17.84 0.70
C MET A 214 -20.18 -17.84 -0.50
N ALA A 215 -21.49 -17.84 -0.28
CA ALA A 215 -22.47 -17.72 -1.36
C ALA A 215 -22.39 -16.36 -2.10
N ALA A 216 -22.10 -15.28 -1.36
CA ALA A 216 -21.89 -13.96 -1.97
C ALA A 216 -20.62 -13.90 -2.82
N PHE A 217 -19.54 -14.56 -2.42
CA PHE A 217 -18.31 -14.67 -3.22
C PHE A 217 -18.54 -15.45 -4.52
N ASP A 218 -19.27 -16.56 -4.45
CA ASP A 218 -19.60 -17.35 -5.63
C ASP A 218 -20.48 -16.53 -6.61
N ALA A 219 -21.47 -15.81 -6.09
CA ALA A 219 -22.32 -14.91 -6.89
C ALA A 219 -21.53 -13.75 -7.53
N ALA A 220 -20.53 -13.21 -6.83
CA ALA A 220 -19.65 -12.17 -7.34
C ALA A 220 -18.54 -12.69 -8.27
N GLY A 221 -18.46 -14.01 -8.52
CA GLY A 221 -17.45 -14.61 -9.38
C GLY A 221 -16.03 -14.56 -8.81
N CYS A 222 -15.89 -14.52 -7.47
CA CYS A 222 -14.59 -14.52 -6.80
C CYS A 222 -13.80 -15.80 -7.12
N ARG A 223 -12.51 -15.64 -7.36
CA ARG A 223 -11.61 -16.74 -7.74
C ARG A 223 -10.86 -17.21 -6.51
N ARG A 224 -11.28 -18.34 -5.96
CA ARG A 224 -10.72 -18.91 -4.73
C ARG A 224 -9.35 -19.51 -4.97
N VAL A 225 -8.38 -19.16 -4.09
CA VAL A 225 -6.99 -19.63 -4.15
C VAL A 225 -6.50 -20.00 -2.76
N ARG A 226 -5.93 -21.19 -2.62
CA ARG A 226 -5.20 -21.61 -1.42
C ARG A 226 -3.71 -21.35 -1.57
N LEU A 227 -3.11 -20.76 -0.52
CA LEU A 227 -1.70 -20.35 -0.50
C LEU A 227 -0.75 -21.44 0.05
N GLY A 228 -0.98 -22.70 -0.35
CA GLY A 228 -0.18 -23.84 0.06
C GLY A 228 -0.81 -24.68 1.16
N PRO A 229 -0.07 -25.64 1.75
CA PRO A 229 -0.64 -26.68 2.64
C PRO A 229 -0.89 -26.20 4.08
N ARG A 230 -0.33 -25.06 4.47
CA ARG A 230 -0.45 -24.52 5.83
C ARG A 230 -1.56 -23.47 5.90
N VAL A 231 -2.23 -23.37 7.04
CA VAL A 231 -3.08 -22.21 7.34
C VAL A 231 -2.16 -21.04 7.71
N LEU A 232 -2.28 -19.94 6.98
CA LEU A 232 -1.54 -18.72 7.24
C LEU A 232 -2.41 -17.76 8.07
N ARG A 233 -1.78 -16.95 8.92
CA ARG A 233 -2.48 -15.83 9.55
C ARG A 233 -2.88 -14.81 8.48
N THR A 234 -3.92 -14.03 8.75
CA THR A 234 -4.50 -13.05 7.81
C THR A 234 -3.43 -12.12 7.23
N GLU A 235 -2.58 -11.52 8.07
CA GLU A 235 -1.49 -10.66 7.64
C GLU A 235 -0.47 -11.39 6.75
N THR A 236 -0.14 -12.63 7.11
CA THR A 236 0.82 -13.44 6.34
C THR A 236 0.22 -13.90 5.01
N ALA A 237 -1.05 -14.28 4.99
CA ALA A 237 -1.76 -14.68 3.78
C ALA A 237 -1.80 -13.53 2.77
N GLY A 238 -2.12 -12.31 3.23
CA GLY A 238 -2.12 -11.12 2.38
C GLY A 238 -0.77 -10.87 1.74
N LEU A 239 0.30 -10.85 2.54
CA LEU A 239 1.65 -10.60 2.04
C LEU A 239 2.13 -11.69 1.07
N ALA A 240 1.86 -12.96 1.38
CA ALA A 240 2.22 -14.08 0.49
C ALA A 240 1.49 -13.99 -0.86
N ALA A 241 0.20 -13.62 -0.84
CA ALA A 241 -0.58 -13.44 -2.06
C ALA A 241 -0.12 -12.22 -2.87
N VAL A 242 0.16 -11.08 -2.21
CA VAL A 242 0.72 -9.89 -2.87
C VAL A 242 2.06 -10.22 -3.52
N ALA A 243 2.98 -10.90 -2.81
CA ALA A 243 4.26 -11.31 -3.38
C ALA A 243 4.10 -12.18 -4.63
N ALA A 244 3.18 -13.15 -4.59
CA ALA A 244 2.93 -14.03 -5.73
C ALA A 244 2.32 -13.26 -6.93
N LEU A 245 1.44 -12.28 -6.67
CA LEU A 245 0.85 -11.42 -7.70
C LEU A 245 1.90 -10.50 -8.31
N GLN A 246 2.70 -9.82 -7.51
CA GLN A 246 3.75 -8.92 -7.97
C GLN A 246 4.83 -9.65 -8.79
N ALA A 247 5.26 -10.81 -8.34
CA ALA A 247 6.26 -11.61 -9.06
C ALA A 247 5.79 -12.09 -10.45
N ARG A 248 4.49 -12.06 -10.74
CA ARG A 248 3.96 -12.61 -11.99
C ARG A 248 3.26 -11.58 -12.86
N TRP A 249 2.57 -10.63 -12.28
CA TRP A 249 1.77 -9.60 -13.01
C TRP A 249 2.11 -8.17 -12.57
N GLY A 250 3.04 -8.00 -11.67
CA GLY A 250 3.46 -6.71 -11.13
C GLY A 250 4.83 -6.27 -11.61
N ASP A 251 5.58 -5.68 -10.71
CA ASP A 251 6.86 -5.00 -10.95
C ASP A 251 8.09 -5.67 -10.28
N TYR A 252 7.92 -6.90 -9.75
CA TYR A 252 9.02 -7.69 -9.17
C TYR A 252 9.81 -8.45 -10.25
#